data_2b7c4df3ab5c4aecc6271c5265ee8659
#
_entry.id   2b7c4df3ab5c4aecc6271c5265ee8659
#
_cell.length_a   1.000
_cell.length_b   1.000
_cell.length_c   1.000
_cell.angle_alpha   90.00
_cell.angle_beta   90.00
_cell.angle_gamma   90.00
#
_symmetry.space_group_name_H-M   'P 1'
#
loop_
_entity.id
_entity.type
_entity.pdbx_description
1 polymer ?
#
loop_
_entity_poly.entity_id
_entity_poly.type
_entity_poly.pdbx_seq_one_letter_code
_entity_poly.pdbx_strand_id
1 'polypeptide(L)'
;MKKKFLLLSYLIFLTSYLVLAQPKYEFRGVWIATVDNIDWPKYGQWAVDSQKADFIRILDGHQKNGMNAMVVQVRPAADAFYPSQYEPWSEWLTGEQGKPPSPYYDPMQFMIEETHKRGMEFHAWLNPYRANFNTEKSSIAASHITRTHPEWFLTYGNKKYFDPGNKEAQKFVTNVVRDIVKRYDIDAIHMDDYFYPYRIPGKEFPDEEGYKRSGSSLSKDDWRRSNVDSIIMALSIVIKQEKKMCQFGISPFSVWRNKEKDPEGSDSKAGQTNYDDLYADILLWLKKGWIDYVTPQLYLEIGHDKIAYEKLLDWWSRHSYGKNVYIGHGIYRAGGKEKGWNDVNQLPDQIKLLRRYPNVQGSVYFSSKTFDKNPNGWNDSLQNNYYKYPALLPPMRWLDNEKPWPPIVERTLSNDSIIQLTVRPDPRNHREIKYYVVYQYAADSHTETFGNIPKFISRIVTEPKGFQLQESLSSEHFSYRYLITAVGKNNHESDLSEIAILVQPGGKWEFYKP
;
A
#
# COMPACT_ATOMS: atom_id res chain seq x y z
N MET A 1 16.49 29.27 -39.19
CA MET A 1 15.21 29.10 -38.46
C MET A 1 14.62 27.69 -38.59
N LYS A 2 14.59 27.04 -39.76
CA LYS A 2 14.00 25.70 -39.92
C LYS A 2 14.65 24.57 -39.12
N LYS A 3 15.99 24.59 -38.88
CA LYS A 3 16.69 23.57 -38.06
C LYS A 3 16.41 23.66 -36.57
N LYS A 4 16.15 24.86 -36.02
CA LYS A 4 15.79 25.04 -34.60
C LYS A 4 14.37 24.58 -34.30
N PHE A 5 13.46 24.71 -35.25
CA PHE A 5 12.09 24.23 -35.11
C PHE A 5 12.00 22.69 -35.14
N LEU A 6 12.84 22.01 -35.93
CA LEU A 6 12.89 20.55 -35.98
C LEU A 6 13.46 19.96 -34.65
N LEU A 7 14.47 20.61 -34.05
CA LEU A 7 15.05 20.15 -32.78
C LEU A 7 14.05 20.34 -31.62
N LEU A 8 13.28 21.43 -31.62
CA LEU A 8 12.28 21.70 -30.62
C LEU A 8 11.09 20.74 -30.72
N SER A 9 10.63 20.40 -31.90
CA SER A 9 9.57 19.42 -32.10
C SER A 9 10.03 18.00 -31.75
N TYR A 10 11.29 17.65 -32.01
CA TYR A 10 11.86 16.36 -31.59
C TYR A 10 12.02 16.26 -30.08
N LEU A 11 12.40 17.36 -29.39
CA LEU A 11 12.48 17.43 -27.93
C LEU A 11 11.10 17.32 -27.27
N ILE A 12 10.08 17.95 -27.85
CA ILE A 12 8.68 17.86 -27.37
C ILE A 12 8.13 16.43 -27.58
N PHE A 13 8.49 15.77 -28.69
CA PHE A 13 8.10 14.38 -28.93
C PHE A 13 8.81 13.39 -27.99
N LEU A 14 10.10 13.60 -27.68
CA LEU A 14 10.84 12.78 -26.71
C LEU A 14 10.31 12.94 -25.28
N THR A 15 9.96 14.17 -24.88
CA THR A 15 9.36 14.40 -23.55
C THR A 15 7.94 13.82 -23.45
N SER A 16 7.17 13.81 -24.53
CA SER A 16 5.84 13.19 -24.56
C SER A 16 5.90 11.65 -24.48
N TYR A 17 6.92 11.00 -25.05
CA TYR A 17 7.14 9.56 -24.94
C TYR A 17 7.64 9.14 -23.54
N LEU A 18 8.44 9.97 -22.86
CA LEU A 18 8.93 9.70 -21.52
C LEU A 18 7.81 9.74 -20.44
N VAL A 19 6.78 10.54 -20.67
CA VAL A 19 5.63 10.68 -19.75
C VAL A 19 4.66 9.48 -19.82
N LEU A 20 4.69 8.71 -20.90
CA LEU A 20 3.85 7.51 -21.10
C LEU A 20 4.55 6.22 -20.71
N ALA A 21 5.86 6.25 -20.46
CA ALA A 21 6.60 5.06 -20.06
C ALA A 21 6.20 4.62 -18.64
N GLN A 22 6.02 3.32 -18.47
CA GLN A 22 5.79 2.74 -17.16
C GLN A 22 7.01 3.02 -16.26
N PRO A 23 6.82 3.60 -15.04
CA PRO A 23 7.94 3.90 -14.16
C PRO A 23 8.51 2.60 -13.55
N LYS A 24 9.82 2.61 -13.27
CA LYS A 24 10.51 1.50 -12.58
C LYS A 24 10.05 1.36 -11.14
N TYR A 25 9.84 2.48 -10.45
CA TYR A 25 9.36 2.53 -9.06
C TYR A 25 7.93 3.04 -9.05
N GLU A 26 6.99 2.21 -8.63
CA GLU A 26 5.59 2.57 -8.54
C GLU A 26 4.88 1.67 -7.53
N PHE A 27 4.24 2.25 -6.53
CA PHE A 27 3.39 1.51 -5.61
C PHE A 27 2.06 1.16 -6.30
N ARG A 28 1.67 -0.10 -6.27
CA ARG A 28 0.46 -0.64 -6.91
C ARG A 28 -0.30 -1.48 -5.90
N GLY A 29 -1.08 -0.82 -5.06
CA GLY A 29 -1.76 -1.44 -3.94
C GLY A 29 -3.23 -1.75 -4.20
N VAL A 30 -3.77 -2.71 -3.44
CA VAL A 30 -5.19 -3.03 -3.41
C VAL A 30 -5.64 -3.15 -1.97
N TRP A 31 -6.79 -2.55 -1.63
CA TRP A 31 -7.46 -2.79 -0.36
C TRP A 31 -8.26 -4.09 -0.41
N ILE A 32 -8.09 -4.91 0.63
CA ILE A 32 -8.90 -6.10 0.92
C ILE A 32 -9.63 -5.85 2.23
N ALA A 33 -10.90 -5.46 2.14
CA ALA A 33 -11.75 -5.17 3.29
C ALA A 33 -12.40 -6.44 3.82
N THR A 34 -12.23 -6.69 5.12
CA THR A 34 -12.83 -7.84 5.80
C THR A 34 -14.13 -7.50 6.52
N VAL A 35 -14.31 -6.24 6.90
CA VAL A 35 -15.56 -5.76 7.53
C VAL A 35 -16.74 -6.07 6.64
N ASP A 36 -17.81 -6.60 7.23
CA ASP A 36 -19.04 -6.95 6.52
C ASP A 36 -18.79 -7.91 5.32
N ASN A 37 -17.71 -8.68 5.39
CA ASN A 37 -17.29 -9.60 4.34
C ASN A 37 -17.24 -8.95 2.94
N ILE A 38 -16.81 -7.68 2.86
CA ILE A 38 -16.79 -6.92 1.60
C ILE A 38 -15.97 -7.64 0.54
N ASP A 39 -14.70 -7.97 0.84
CA ASP A 39 -13.79 -8.62 -0.10
C ASP A 39 -13.44 -10.04 0.32
N TRP A 40 -13.08 -10.26 1.60
CA TRP A 40 -12.64 -11.55 2.13
C TRP A 40 -12.83 -11.62 3.66
N PRO A 41 -13.14 -12.82 4.24
CA PRO A 41 -13.67 -14.01 3.53
C PRO A 41 -15.08 -13.75 3.00
N LYS A 42 -15.53 -14.57 2.06
CA LYS A 42 -16.92 -14.49 1.59
C LYS A 42 -17.88 -14.88 2.70
N TYR A 43 -18.95 -14.13 2.85
CA TYR A 43 -20.00 -14.42 3.82
C TYR A 43 -20.50 -15.87 3.70
N GLY A 44 -20.62 -16.57 4.82
CA GLY A 44 -21.06 -17.96 4.85
C GLY A 44 -20.01 -19.01 4.50
N GLN A 45 -18.80 -18.61 4.05
CA GLN A 45 -17.70 -19.54 3.76
C GLN A 45 -16.73 -19.61 4.95
N TRP A 46 -17.13 -20.37 5.98
CA TRP A 46 -16.35 -20.47 7.22
C TRP A 46 -15.33 -21.61 7.23
N ALA A 47 -15.30 -22.47 6.19
CA ALA A 47 -14.32 -23.54 6.07
C ALA A 47 -12.92 -22.97 5.79
N VAL A 48 -11.94 -23.37 6.58
CA VAL A 48 -10.55 -22.85 6.53
C VAL A 48 -9.92 -23.05 5.15
N ASP A 49 -10.08 -24.22 4.55
CA ASP A 49 -9.49 -24.51 3.24
C ASP A 49 -10.10 -23.63 2.14
N SER A 50 -11.40 -23.34 2.22
CA SER A 50 -12.08 -22.42 1.29
C SER A 50 -11.58 -20.99 1.46
N GLN A 51 -11.38 -20.52 2.70
CA GLN A 51 -10.83 -19.20 2.99
C GLN A 51 -9.41 -19.04 2.44
N LYS A 52 -8.56 -20.04 2.70
CA LYS A 52 -7.18 -20.07 2.19
C LYS A 52 -7.13 -20.07 0.66
N ALA A 53 -7.90 -20.95 0.03
CA ALA A 53 -7.96 -21.04 -1.43
C ALA A 53 -8.48 -19.75 -2.07
N ASP A 54 -9.50 -19.10 -1.48
CA ASP A 54 -10.03 -17.84 -1.99
C ASP A 54 -9.03 -16.68 -1.82
N PHE A 55 -8.29 -16.61 -0.70
CA PHE A 55 -7.26 -15.60 -0.52
C PHE A 55 -6.09 -15.77 -1.51
N ILE A 56 -5.65 -17.02 -1.75
CA ILE A 56 -4.65 -17.33 -2.79
C ILE A 56 -5.15 -16.88 -4.16
N ARG A 57 -6.39 -17.19 -4.54
CA ARG A 57 -7.01 -16.78 -5.80
C ARG A 57 -7.00 -15.24 -5.95
N ILE A 58 -7.32 -14.51 -4.88
CA ILE A 58 -7.27 -13.04 -4.85
C ILE A 58 -5.85 -12.56 -5.13
N LEU A 59 -4.86 -13.11 -4.44
CA LEU A 59 -3.46 -12.72 -4.63
C LEU A 59 -2.96 -13.01 -6.05
N ASP A 60 -3.28 -14.18 -6.61
CA ASP A 60 -2.89 -14.56 -7.97
C ASP A 60 -3.52 -13.62 -9.02
N GLY A 61 -4.79 -13.25 -8.82
CA GLY A 61 -5.47 -12.26 -9.66
C GLY A 61 -4.80 -10.89 -9.61
N HIS A 62 -4.41 -10.43 -8.43
CA HIS A 62 -3.74 -9.14 -8.28
C HIS A 62 -2.29 -9.16 -8.77
N GLN A 63 -1.56 -10.27 -8.59
CA GLN A 63 -0.24 -10.45 -9.18
C GLN A 63 -0.31 -10.37 -10.71
N LYS A 64 -1.30 -11.04 -11.33
CA LYS A 64 -1.57 -10.95 -12.77
C LYS A 64 -1.89 -9.52 -13.23
N ASN A 65 -2.59 -8.73 -12.39
CA ASN A 65 -2.86 -7.32 -12.65
C ASN A 65 -1.64 -6.41 -12.42
N GLY A 66 -0.47 -6.95 -12.07
CA GLY A 66 0.77 -6.22 -11.84
C GLY A 66 0.83 -5.45 -10.51
N MET A 67 0.01 -5.83 -9.53
CA MET A 67 0.05 -5.25 -8.18
C MET A 67 1.28 -5.74 -7.41
N ASN A 68 1.77 -4.91 -6.47
CA ASN A 68 2.94 -5.20 -5.64
C ASN A 68 2.74 -4.92 -4.13
N ALA A 69 1.50 -4.60 -3.72
CA ALA A 69 1.16 -4.42 -2.31
C ALA A 69 -0.31 -4.75 -2.03
N MET A 70 -0.56 -5.41 -0.88
CA MET A 70 -1.90 -5.71 -0.38
C MET A 70 -2.15 -4.97 0.93
N VAL A 71 -3.21 -4.17 1.00
CA VAL A 71 -3.64 -3.45 2.20
C VAL A 71 -4.83 -4.21 2.79
N VAL A 72 -4.55 -5.12 3.74
CA VAL A 72 -5.51 -6.10 4.24
C VAL A 72 -6.05 -5.68 5.60
N GLN A 73 -7.38 -5.59 5.72
CA GLN A 73 -8.03 -5.22 6.97
C GLN A 73 -7.98 -6.38 7.97
N VAL A 74 -7.11 -6.26 8.98
CA VAL A 74 -6.87 -7.30 10.00
C VAL A 74 -7.56 -7.00 11.34
N ARG A 75 -8.01 -5.73 11.53
CA ARG A 75 -8.72 -5.27 12.72
C ARG A 75 -9.86 -4.33 12.33
N PRO A 76 -11.03 -4.86 11.98
CA PRO A 76 -12.14 -4.05 11.48
C PRO A 76 -12.97 -3.33 12.54
N ALA A 77 -13.17 -3.90 13.74
CA ALA A 77 -14.07 -3.34 14.76
C ALA A 77 -13.71 -3.79 16.20
N ALA A 78 -12.50 -3.47 16.66
CA ALA A 78 -11.95 -3.92 17.95
C ALA A 78 -12.02 -5.45 18.11
N ASP A 79 -11.80 -6.15 17.02
CA ASP A 79 -11.73 -7.60 16.87
C ASP A 79 -10.63 -7.95 15.84
N ALA A 80 -10.19 -9.20 15.81
CA ALA A 80 -8.96 -9.56 15.13
C ALA A 80 -9.13 -10.72 14.14
N PHE A 81 -8.37 -10.65 13.02
CA PHE A 81 -8.14 -11.75 12.08
C PHE A 81 -6.83 -12.50 12.39
N TYR A 82 -6.43 -12.50 13.66
CA TYR A 82 -5.23 -13.17 14.17
C TYR A 82 -5.42 -13.53 15.67
N PRO A 83 -4.66 -14.46 16.24
CA PRO A 83 -4.76 -14.78 17.66
C PRO A 83 -4.23 -13.59 18.50
N SER A 84 -5.14 -12.70 18.89
CA SER A 84 -4.84 -11.53 19.71
C SER A 84 -5.02 -11.84 21.20
N GLN A 85 -4.12 -11.30 22.05
CA GLN A 85 -4.29 -11.32 23.51
C GLN A 85 -5.16 -10.17 24.02
N TYR A 86 -5.51 -9.21 23.15
CA TYR A 86 -6.27 -8.01 23.51
C TYR A 86 -7.71 -8.04 23.04
N GLU A 87 -7.99 -8.67 21.91
CA GLU A 87 -9.27 -8.56 21.22
C GLU A 87 -9.76 -9.94 20.77
N PRO A 88 -11.07 -10.19 20.73
CA PRO A 88 -11.63 -11.45 20.28
C PRO A 88 -11.45 -11.66 18.78
N TRP A 89 -11.59 -12.90 18.32
CA TRP A 89 -11.71 -13.23 16.91
C TRP A 89 -12.87 -12.47 16.26
N SER A 90 -12.68 -11.97 15.06
CA SER A 90 -13.70 -11.21 14.34
C SER A 90 -14.89 -12.08 13.92
N GLU A 91 -16.11 -11.52 14.04
CA GLU A 91 -17.33 -12.17 13.56
C GLU A 91 -17.29 -12.46 12.06
N TRP A 92 -16.61 -11.63 11.28
CA TRP A 92 -16.50 -11.81 9.83
C TRP A 92 -15.56 -12.93 9.40
N LEU A 93 -14.77 -13.49 10.32
CA LEU A 93 -13.92 -14.64 10.04
C LEU A 93 -14.67 -15.97 10.13
N THR A 94 -15.56 -16.11 11.12
CA THR A 94 -16.20 -17.41 11.44
C THR A 94 -17.72 -17.34 11.60
N GLY A 95 -18.32 -16.16 11.41
CA GLY A 95 -19.75 -15.90 11.60
C GLY A 95 -20.13 -15.54 13.02
N GLU A 96 -19.21 -15.66 14.01
CA GLU A 96 -19.45 -15.38 15.42
C GLU A 96 -18.19 -14.79 16.05
N GLN A 97 -18.32 -13.62 16.70
CA GLN A 97 -17.18 -12.98 17.35
C GLN A 97 -16.67 -13.80 18.55
N GLY A 98 -15.37 -13.94 18.67
CA GLY A 98 -14.72 -14.73 19.72
C GLY A 98 -14.50 -16.19 19.37
N LYS A 99 -15.08 -16.69 18.29
CA LYS A 99 -14.92 -18.06 17.81
C LYS A 99 -13.68 -18.16 16.92
N PRO A 100 -12.67 -18.98 17.28
CA PRO A 100 -11.51 -19.21 16.42
C PRO A 100 -11.87 -20.02 15.16
N PRO A 101 -11.05 -19.94 14.11
CA PRO A 101 -11.22 -20.80 12.94
C PRO A 101 -11.01 -22.28 13.30
N SER A 102 -11.72 -23.19 12.62
CA SER A 102 -11.62 -24.64 12.83
C SER A 102 -11.55 -25.35 11.48
N PRO A 103 -10.46 -26.15 11.22
CA PRO A 103 -9.28 -26.32 12.06
C PRO A 103 -8.55 -25.00 12.36
N TYR A 104 -7.87 -24.96 13.51
CA TYR A 104 -7.16 -23.75 13.93
C TYR A 104 -6.01 -23.40 12.97
N TYR A 105 -5.90 -22.11 12.63
CA TYR A 105 -4.75 -21.52 11.96
C TYR A 105 -4.66 -20.04 12.34
N ASP A 106 -3.53 -19.41 12.04
CA ASP A 106 -3.35 -17.96 12.13
C ASP A 106 -3.60 -17.34 10.74
N PRO A 107 -4.78 -16.69 10.50
CA PRO A 107 -5.09 -16.12 9.20
C PRO A 107 -4.11 -15.03 8.77
N MET A 108 -3.68 -14.16 9.71
CA MET A 108 -2.78 -13.07 9.39
C MET A 108 -1.40 -13.56 9.00
N GLN A 109 -0.84 -14.54 9.72
CA GLN A 109 0.43 -15.16 9.36
C GLN A 109 0.37 -15.79 7.97
N PHE A 110 -0.70 -16.55 7.69
CA PHE A 110 -0.93 -17.14 6.38
C PHE A 110 -1.02 -16.08 5.27
N MET A 111 -1.77 -14.99 5.50
CA MET A 111 -1.93 -13.92 4.52
C MET A 111 -0.60 -13.21 4.21
N ILE A 112 0.22 -12.96 5.23
CA ILE A 112 1.55 -12.36 5.08
C ILE A 112 2.45 -13.27 4.24
N GLU A 113 2.56 -14.54 4.61
CA GLU A 113 3.42 -15.51 3.91
C GLU A 113 3.04 -15.65 2.43
N GLU A 114 1.74 -15.79 2.13
CA GLU A 114 1.27 -15.93 0.74
C GLU A 114 1.47 -14.64 -0.07
N THR A 115 1.36 -13.47 0.57
CA THR A 115 1.63 -12.17 -0.07
C THR A 115 3.12 -12.02 -0.39
N HIS A 116 4.00 -12.29 0.59
CA HIS A 116 5.46 -12.20 0.42
C HIS A 116 6.01 -13.21 -0.60
N LYS A 117 5.48 -14.43 -0.66
CA LYS A 117 5.83 -15.41 -1.71
C LYS A 117 5.66 -14.88 -3.13
N ARG A 118 4.76 -13.93 -3.33
CA ARG A 118 4.47 -13.28 -4.62
C ARG A 118 5.24 -11.98 -4.84
N GLY A 119 6.17 -11.63 -3.94
CA GLY A 119 6.95 -10.39 -4.02
C GLY A 119 6.15 -9.13 -3.74
N MET A 120 5.01 -9.24 -3.04
CA MET A 120 4.14 -8.12 -2.69
C MET A 120 4.30 -7.73 -1.21
N GLU A 121 4.18 -6.43 -0.88
CA GLU A 121 4.10 -5.98 0.52
C GLU A 121 2.74 -6.29 1.14
N PHE A 122 2.76 -6.60 2.45
CA PHE A 122 1.57 -6.77 3.28
C PHE A 122 1.44 -5.58 4.24
N HIS A 123 0.45 -4.72 4.01
CA HIS A 123 0.10 -3.61 4.88
C HIS A 123 -1.08 -4.01 5.76
N ALA A 124 -0.85 -4.12 7.07
CA ALA A 124 -1.90 -4.45 8.02
C ALA A 124 -2.82 -3.23 8.25
N TRP A 125 -4.05 -3.30 7.75
CA TRP A 125 -5.02 -2.24 7.91
C TRP A 125 -5.86 -2.44 9.16
N LEU A 126 -5.88 -1.41 10.00
CA LEU A 126 -6.66 -1.34 11.22
C LEU A 126 -7.60 -0.13 11.18
N ASN A 127 -8.85 -0.33 11.62
CA ASN A 127 -9.67 0.82 12.00
C ASN A 127 -9.35 1.18 13.45
N PRO A 128 -8.88 2.42 13.76
CA PRO A 128 -8.39 2.73 15.09
C PRO A 128 -9.49 2.80 16.15
N TYR A 129 -10.65 3.34 15.83
CA TYR A 129 -11.65 3.71 16.83
C TYR A 129 -13.01 3.03 16.73
N ARG A 130 -13.33 2.38 15.60
CA ARG A 130 -14.58 1.65 15.50
C ARG A 130 -14.55 0.43 16.42
N ALA A 131 -15.49 0.36 17.36
CA ALA A 131 -15.57 -0.73 18.32
C ALA A 131 -16.64 -1.78 17.97
N ASN A 132 -17.68 -1.40 17.21
CA ASN A 132 -18.57 -2.34 16.55
C ASN A 132 -19.07 -1.74 15.24
N PHE A 133 -19.52 -2.60 14.35
CA PHE A 133 -20.04 -2.18 13.04
C PHE A 133 -21.51 -1.80 13.10
N ASN A 134 -22.30 -2.52 13.90
CA ASN A 134 -23.72 -2.26 14.09
C ASN A 134 -24.15 -2.73 15.49
N THR A 135 -24.73 -1.83 16.30
CA THR A 135 -25.12 -2.13 17.69
C THR A 135 -26.24 -3.17 17.82
N GLU A 136 -27.04 -3.36 16.75
CA GLU A 136 -28.19 -4.27 16.76
C GLU A 136 -27.87 -5.64 16.13
N LYS A 137 -26.91 -5.67 15.19
CA LYS A 137 -26.65 -6.84 14.34
C LYS A 137 -25.32 -7.54 14.63
N SER A 138 -24.30 -6.78 15.09
CA SER A 138 -22.98 -7.37 15.36
C SER A 138 -23.04 -8.34 16.51
N SER A 139 -22.43 -9.50 16.29
CA SER A 139 -22.12 -10.46 17.35
C SER A 139 -21.04 -9.87 18.25
N ILE A 140 -21.28 -9.75 19.56
CA ILE A 140 -20.33 -9.19 20.51
C ILE A 140 -19.98 -10.22 21.59
N ALA A 141 -18.73 -10.72 21.55
CA ALA A 141 -18.22 -11.68 22.51
C ALA A 141 -18.22 -11.14 23.94
N ALA A 142 -18.32 -12.02 24.93
CA ALA A 142 -18.27 -11.62 26.36
C ALA A 142 -16.95 -10.94 26.72
N SER A 143 -15.83 -11.34 26.08
CA SER A 143 -14.49 -10.78 26.28
C SER A 143 -14.24 -9.48 25.49
N HIS A 144 -15.19 -9.03 24.67
CA HIS A 144 -15.00 -7.84 23.84
C HIS A 144 -14.82 -6.59 24.72
N ILE A 145 -13.90 -5.72 24.34
CA ILE A 145 -13.50 -4.53 25.12
C ILE A 145 -14.68 -3.60 25.45
N THR A 146 -15.71 -3.53 24.60
CA THR A 146 -16.92 -2.74 24.90
C THR A 146 -17.77 -3.31 26.03
N ARG A 147 -17.52 -4.55 26.47
CA ARG A 147 -18.18 -5.18 27.62
C ARG A 147 -17.32 -5.09 28.87
N THR A 148 -15.99 -5.19 28.72
CA THR A 148 -15.06 -5.16 29.85
C THR A 148 -14.71 -3.74 30.31
N HIS A 149 -14.74 -2.77 29.39
CA HIS A 149 -14.46 -1.35 29.64
C HIS A 149 -15.49 -0.45 28.93
N PRO A 150 -16.79 -0.54 29.28
CA PRO A 150 -17.84 0.22 28.60
C PRO A 150 -17.65 1.74 28.68
N GLU A 151 -16.95 2.24 29.69
CA GLU A 151 -16.62 3.65 29.93
C GLU A 151 -15.63 4.25 28.91
N TRP A 152 -14.99 3.43 28.08
CA TRP A 152 -14.09 3.89 27.02
C TRP A 152 -14.79 4.21 25.71
N PHE A 153 -16.12 4.05 25.65
CA PHE A 153 -16.85 4.09 24.39
C PHE A 153 -17.96 5.10 24.38
N LEU A 154 -18.15 5.70 23.22
CA LEU A 154 -19.25 6.59 22.89
C LEU A 154 -20.10 5.98 21.78
N THR A 155 -21.44 6.12 21.92
CA THR A 155 -22.37 5.65 20.87
C THR A 155 -22.75 6.82 19.98
N TYR A 156 -22.55 6.65 18.67
CA TYR A 156 -22.89 7.66 17.67
C TYR A 156 -23.58 6.98 16.46
N GLY A 157 -24.82 7.34 16.23
CA GLY A 157 -25.68 6.57 15.31
C GLY A 157 -25.94 5.16 15.83
N ASN A 158 -25.72 4.17 14.98
CA ASN A 158 -25.86 2.75 15.30
C ASN A 158 -24.50 2.05 15.56
N LYS A 159 -23.47 2.80 15.95
CA LYS A 159 -22.12 2.28 16.17
C LYS A 159 -21.54 2.75 17.49
N LYS A 160 -20.63 1.94 18.05
CA LYS A 160 -19.79 2.34 19.16
C LYS A 160 -18.39 2.66 18.67
N TYR A 161 -17.81 3.71 19.23
CA TYR A 161 -16.46 4.17 18.95
C TYR A 161 -15.69 4.31 20.25
N PHE A 162 -14.40 4.02 20.25
CA PHE A 162 -13.55 4.46 21.33
C PHE A 162 -13.66 5.98 21.48
N ASP A 163 -13.69 6.47 22.71
CA ASP A 163 -13.60 7.91 22.98
C ASP A 163 -12.16 8.37 22.68
N PRO A 164 -11.94 9.19 21.63
CA PRO A 164 -10.59 9.65 21.31
C PRO A 164 -9.94 10.49 22.41
N GLY A 165 -10.73 11.09 23.31
CA GLY A 165 -10.25 11.83 24.48
C GLY A 165 -9.82 10.94 25.65
N ASN A 166 -10.16 9.65 25.64
CA ASN A 166 -9.82 8.72 26.71
C ASN A 166 -8.39 8.17 26.55
N LYS A 167 -7.51 8.49 27.48
CA LYS A 167 -6.09 8.11 27.43
C LYS A 167 -5.84 6.62 27.61
N GLU A 168 -6.65 5.91 28.40
CA GLU A 168 -6.53 4.46 28.54
C GLU A 168 -6.97 3.75 27.25
N ALA A 169 -8.02 4.24 26.59
CA ALA A 169 -8.42 3.76 25.28
C ALA A 169 -7.32 3.96 24.22
N GLN A 170 -6.67 5.14 24.19
CA GLN A 170 -5.51 5.38 23.31
C GLN A 170 -4.36 4.41 23.59
N LYS A 171 -4.04 4.17 24.86
CA LYS A 171 -2.99 3.24 25.29
C LYS A 171 -3.32 1.80 24.89
N PHE A 172 -4.59 1.39 25.04
CA PHE A 172 -5.05 0.07 24.61
C PHE A 172 -4.82 -0.13 23.11
N VAL A 173 -5.27 0.80 22.26
CA VAL A 173 -5.08 0.74 20.80
C VAL A 173 -3.58 0.73 20.45
N THR A 174 -2.76 1.51 21.14
CA THR A 174 -1.31 1.53 20.96
C THR A 174 -0.68 0.17 21.30
N ASN A 175 -1.16 -0.52 22.36
CA ASN A 175 -0.68 -1.85 22.71
C ASN A 175 -1.10 -2.91 21.68
N VAL A 176 -2.31 -2.82 21.12
CA VAL A 176 -2.75 -3.69 20.01
C VAL A 176 -1.82 -3.55 18.81
N VAL A 177 -1.49 -2.32 18.40
CA VAL A 177 -0.56 -2.08 17.30
C VAL A 177 0.85 -2.59 17.62
N ARG A 178 1.34 -2.37 18.83
CA ARG A 178 2.63 -2.91 19.29
C ARG A 178 2.68 -4.44 19.16
N ASP A 179 1.64 -5.14 19.58
CA ASP A 179 1.55 -6.61 19.49
C ASP A 179 1.65 -7.09 18.03
N ILE A 180 0.92 -6.44 17.14
CA ILE A 180 0.96 -6.76 15.70
C ILE A 180 2.38 -6.56 15.15
N VAL A 181 2.96 -5.38 15.33
CA VAL A 181 4.28 -5.05 14.76
C VAL A 181 5.37 -5.95 15.31
N LYS A 182 5.30 -6.29 16.60
CA LYS A 182 6.28 -7.17 17.25
C LYS A 182 6.23 -8.61 16.74
N ARG A 183 5.03 -9.14 16.51
CA ARG A 183 4.82 -10.57 16.23
C ARG A 183 4.85 -10.93 14.76
N TYR A 184 4.43 -10.03 13.87
CA TYR A 184 4.20 -10.32 12.46
C TYR A 184 5.19 -9.58 11.56
N ASP A 185 5.66 -10.25 10.50
CA ASP A 185 6.54 -9.64 9.49
C ASP A 185 5.73 -8.81 8.48
N ILE A 186 5.04 -7.79 8.98
CA ILE A 186 4.32 -6.83 8.17
C ILE A 186 5.26 -5.75 7.63
N ASP A 187 4.95 -5.21 6.44
CA ASP A 187 5.68 -4.10 5.84
C ASP A 187 5.16 -2.73 6.32
N ALA A 188 3.88 -2.65 6.69
CA ALA A 188 3.28 -1.43 7.19
C ALA A 188 2.09 -1.67 8.14
N ILE A 189 1.85 -0.69 9.01
CA ILE A 189 0.55 -0.42 9.62
C ILE A 189 -0.15 0.61 8.75
N HIS A 190 -1.41 0.35 8.39
CA HIS A 190 -2.26 1.24 7.63
C HIS A 190 -3.55 1.55 8.40
N MET A 191 -3.96 2.82 8.45
CA MET A 191 -5.24 3.22 9.03
C MET A 191 -6.06 4.02 8.03
N ASP A 192 -7.37 3.87 8.15
CA ASP A 192 -8.34 4.65 7.36
C ASP A 192 -8.57 6.06 7.95
N ASP A 193 -9.61 6.74 7.51
CA ASP A 193 -9.94 8.12 7.87
C ASP A 193 -10.91 8.25 9.07
N TYR A 194 -11.31 7.16 9.68
CA TYR A 194 -12.30 7.17 10.77
C TYR A 194 -11.67 7.44 12.14
N PHE A 195 -10.99 8.57 12.31
CA PHE A 195 -10.53 9.01 13.64
C PHE A 195 -11.69 9.51 14.47
N TYR A 196 -12.37 10.59 14.07
CA TYR A 196 -13.76 10.82 14.44
C TYR A 196 -14.67 10.29 13.33
N PRO A 197 -15.88 9.81 13.66
CA PRO A 197 -16.80 9.32 12.63
C PRO A 197 -17.30 10.44 11.73
N TYR A 198 -17.69 10.08 10.51
CA TYR A 198 -18.39 11.00 9.62
C TYR A 198 -19.61 11.61 10.30
N ARG A 199 -19.81 12.91 10.10
CA ARG A 199 -20.91 13.64 10.71
C ARG A 199 -22.26 13.09 10.28
N ILE A 200 -23.12 12.86 11.27
CA ILE A 200 -24.54 12.56 11.06
C ILE A 200 -25.28 13.89 11.12
N PRO A 201 -26.04 14.28 10.07
CA PRO A 201 -26.77 15.56 10.09
C PRO A 201 -27.64 15.72 11.35
N GLY A 202 -27.50 16.87 12.00
CA GLY A 202 -28.25 17.19 13.22
C GLY A 202 -27.83 16.45 14.49
N LYS A 203 -26.71 15.67 14.45
CA LYS A 203 -26.18 14.99 15.65
C LYS A 203 -24.74 15.41 15.90
N GLU A 204 -24.47 15.87 17.10
CA GLU A 204 -23.11 16.12 17.57
C GLU A 204 -22.50 14.83 18.11
N PHE A 205 -21.17 14.64 17.97
CA PHE A 205 -20.47 13.53 18.61
C PHE A 205 -20.49 13.72 20.12
N PRO A 206 -20.86 12.71 20.93
CA PRO A 206 -21.23 12.90 22.34
C PRO A 206 -20.01 12.90 23.29
N ASP A 207 -18.98 13.68 23.00
CA ASP A 207 -17.73 13.82 23.78
C ASP A 207 -17.68 15.05 24.69
N GLU A 208 -18.79 15.76 24.87
CA GLU A 208 -18.89 17.01 25.64
C GLU A 208 -18.39 16.84 27.09
N GLU A 209 -18.80 15.75 27.75
CA GLU A 209 -18.37 15.45 29.11
C GLU A 209 -16.86 15.14 29.19
N GLY A 210 -16.30 14.46 28.19
CA GLY A 210 -14.87 14.21 28.06
C GLY A 210 -14.09 15.53 27.92
N TYR A 211 -14.57 16.44 27.07
CA TYR A 211 -13.99 17.77 26.90
C TYR A 211 -14.00 18.57 28.20
N LYS A 212 -15.13 18.66 28.89
CA LYS A 212 -15.22 19.36 30.18
C LYS A 212 -14.28 18.78 31.23
N ARG A 213 -14.25 17.44 31.38
CA ARG A 213 -13.35 16.76 32.33
C ARG A 213 -11.87 16.96 32.02
N SER A 214 -11.51 17.17 30.74
CA SER A 214 -10.12 17.38 30.35
C SER A 214 -9.52 18.68 30.92
N GLY A 215 -10.35 19.66 31.28
CA GLY A 215 -9.90 20.99 31.71
C GLY A 215 -9.10 21.75 30.64
N SER A 216 -9.20 21.33 29.37
CA SER A 216 -8.44 21.92 28.27
C SER A 216 -8.82 23.38 28.04
N SER A 217 -7.81 24.24 27.83
CA SER A 217 -8.00 25.64 27.40
C SER A 217 -8.22 25.77 25.89
N LEU A 218 -8.07 24.69 25.11
CA LEU A 218 -8.30 24.69 23.67
C LEU A 218 -9.80 24.79 23.36
N SER A 219 -10.13 25.26 22.17
CA SER A 219 -11.48 25.07 21.64
C SER A 219 -11.81 23.55 21.57
N LYS A 220 -13.10 23.20 21.59
CA LYS A 220 -13.50 21.78 21.50
C LYS A 220 -12.96 21.10 20.25
N ASP A 221 -12.95 21.79 19.12
CA ASP A 221 -12.42 21.27 17.85
C ASP A 221 -10.89 21.07 17.91
N ASP A 222 -10.16 22.01 18.50
CA ASP A 222 -8.71 21.87 18.70
C ASP A 222 -8.38 20.78 19.71
N TRP A 223 -9.18 20.62 20.75
CA TRP A 223 -9.05 19.52 21.71
C TRP A 223 -9.25 18.15 21.01
N ARG A 224 -10.26 18.04 20.15
CA ARG A 224 -10.47 16.82 19.34
C ARG A 224 -9.26 16.53 18.47
N ARG A 225 -8.73 17.52 17.74
CA ARG A 225 -7.50 17.38 16.94
C ARG A 225 -6.31 16.94 17.79
N SER A 226 -6.11 17.59 18.94
CA SER A 226 -5.01 17.24 19.85
C SER A 226 -5.07 15.80 20.36
N ASN A 227 -6.26 15.23 20.54
CA ASN A 227 -6.44 13.83 20.92
C ASN A 227 -6.07 12.88 19.76
N VAL A 228 -6.44 13.22 18.52
CA VAL A 228 -6.05 12.43 17.35
C VAL A 228 -4.54 12.55 17.10
N ASP A 229 -3.96 13.75 17.21
CA ASP A 229 -2.52 13.96 17.11
C ASP A 229 -1.74 13.12 18.14
N SER A 230 -2.27 13.06 19.38
CA SER A 230 -1.66 12.29 20.47
C SER A 230 -1.56 10.80 20.15
N ILE A 231 -2.62 10.18 19.62
CA ILE A 231 -2.56 8.76 19.27
C ILE A 231 -1.68 8.51 18.04
N ILE A 232 -1.73 9.35 17.02
CA ILE A 232 -0.87 9.21 15.83
C ILE A 232 0.60 9.29 16.23
N MET A 233 0.98 10.24 17.08
CA MET A 233 2.34 10.34 17.60
C MET A 233 2.73 9.09 18.39
N ALA A 234 1.86 8.60 19.30
CA ALA A 234 2.12 7.41 20.10
C ALA A 234 2.29 6.15 19.24
N LEU A 235 1.44 5.99 18.21
CA LEU A 235 1.53 4.89 17.25
C LEU A 235 2.83 4.97 16.43
N SER A 236 3.20 6.15 15.95
CA SER A 236 4.46 6.36 15.24
C SER A 236 5.65 5.90 16.07
N ILE A 237 5.71 6.34 17.34
CA ILE A 237 6.78 5.98 18.28
C ILE A 237 6.84 4.45 18.46
N VAL A 238 5.71 3.82 18.75
CA VAL A 238 5.66 2.39 19.07
C VAL A 238 6.04 1.53 17.85
N ILE A 239 5.54 1.89 16.66
CA ILE A 239 5.87 1.18 15.42
C ILE A 239 7.39 1.22 15.18
N LYS A 240 8.00 2.40 15.28
CA LYS A 240 9.43 2.57 15.03
C LYS A 240 10.33 1.96 16.12
N GLN A 241 9.85 1.90 17.35
CA GLN A 241 10.54 1.19 18.43
C GLN A 241 10.59 -0.32 18.23
N GLU A 242 9.48 -0.92 17.77
CA GLU A 242 9.42 -2.37 17.54
C GLU A 242 10.11 -2.76 16.21
N LYS A 243 9.83 -2.02 15.11
CA LYS A 243 10.42 -2.26 13.79
C LYS A 243 10.65 -0.97 13.03
N LYS A 244 11.89 -0.51 12.96
CA LYS A 244 12.28 0.76 12.30
C LYS A 244 11.78 0.85 10.85
N MET A 245 11.83 -0.27 10.09
CA MET A 245 11.45 -0.31 8.67
C MET A 245 9.95 -0.51 8.43
N CYS A 246 9.16 -0.86 9.45
CA CYS A 246 7.72 -0.94 9.31
C CYS A 246 7.14 0.45 9.04
N GLN A 247 6.47 0.63 7.91
CA GLN A 247 5.85 1.90 7.52
C GLN A 247 4.60 2.17 8.36
N PHE A 248 4.28 3.44 8.55
CA PHE A 248 2.99 3.87 9.09
C PHE A 248 2.27 4.76 8.08
N GLY A 249 1.17 4.31 7.55
CA GLY A 249 0.39 4.99 6.52
C GLY A 249 -1.04 5.29 6.92
N ILE A 250 -1.58 6.35 6.34
CA ILE A 250 -2.97 6.79 6.54
C ILE A 250 -3.64 6.94 5.17
N SER A 251 -4.89 6.45 5.05
CA SER A 251 -5.75 6.78 3.90
C SER A 251 -6.80 7.83 4.29
N PRO A 252 -6.45 9.11 4.25
CA PRO A 252 -7.35 10.19 4.66
C PRO A 252 -8.47 10.39 3.64
N PHE A 253 -9.56 11.04 4.07
CA PHE A 253 -10.56 11.59 3.18
C PHE A 253 -9.91 12.49 2.12
N SER A 254 -10.51 12.60 0.94
CA SER A 254 -9.90 13.27 -0.24
C SER A 254 -9.47 14.71 0.00
N VAL A 255 -10.21 15.47 0.82
CA VAL A 255 -9.96 16.91 1.08
C VAL A 255 -9.47 17.11 2.51
N TRP A 256 -8.24 17.65 2.64
CA TRP A 256 -7.73 18.07 3.94
C TRP A 256 -8.55 19.25 4.49
N ARG A 257 -8.65 20.33 3.75
CA ARG A 257 -9.46 21.52 4.05
C ARG A 257 -9.79 22.30 2.77
N ASN A 258 -10.93 22.96 2.70
CA ASN A 258 -11.28 23.84 1.59
C ASN A 258 -10.48 25.15 1.65
N LYS A 259 -10.03 25.68 0.52
CA LYS A 259 -9.26 26.94 0.41
C LYS A 259 -10.02 28.16 0.96
N GLU A 260 -11.34 28.11 0.93
CA GLU A 260 -12.19 29.16 1.51
C GLU A 260 -11.99 29.31 3.02
N LYS A 261 -11.69 28.20 3.72
CA LYS A 261 -11.45 28.20 5.18
C LYS A 261 -9.98 28.35 5.55
N ASP A 262 -9.08 27.97 4.67
CA ASP A 262 -7.65 28.00 4.91
C ASP A 262 -6.88 28.22 3.60
N PRO A 263 -6.00 29.24 3.50
CA PRO A 263 -5.20 29.50 2.29
C PRO A 263 -4.35 28.30 1.84
N GLU A 264 -3.91 27.41 2.77
CA GLU A 264 -3.18 26.17 2.48
C GLU A 264 -4.12 25.06 1.96
N GLY A 265 -5.45 25.24 2.07
CA GLY A 265 -6.46 24.28 1.62
C GLY A 265 -6.53 24.11 0.11
N SER A 266 -7.18 23.03 -0.34
CA SER A 266 -7.41 22.75 -1.76
C SER A 266 -8.53 23.64 -2.34
N ASP A 267 -8.43 23.94 -3.65
CA ASP A 267 -9.50 24.60 -4.41
C ASP A 267 -10.68 23.65 -4.63
N SER A 268 -11.41 23.40 -3.57
CA SER A 268 -12.52 22.46 -3.48
C SER A 268 -13.67 23.04 -2.66
N LYS A 269 -14.86 22.45 -2.84
CA LYS A 269 -16.08 22.77 -2.09
C LYS A 269 -16.65 21.48 -1.48
N ALA A 270 -15.82 20.81 -0.68
CA ALA A 270 -16.23 19.61 0.03
C ALA A 270 -17.14 19.95 1.20
N GLY A 271 -18.21 19.18 1.39
CA GLY A 271 -19.10 19.30 2.54
C GLY A 271 -18.50 18.72 3.84
N GLN A 272 -17.44 17.91 3.70
CA GLN A 272 -16.67 17.31 4.79
C GLN A 272 -15.19 17.37 4.48
N THR A 273 -14.35 17.54 5.51
CA THR A 273 -12.89 17.61 5.40
C THR A 273 -12.21 16.85 6.52
N ASN A 274 -10.92 16.52 6.33
CA ASN A 274 -10.15 15.86 7.39
C ASN A 274 -10.01 16.75 8.62
N TYR A 275 -9.61 18.03 8.41
CA TYR A 275 -9.27 18.95 9.48
C TYR A 275 -10.48 19.39 10.31
N ASP A 276 -11.57 19.83 9.63
CA ASP A 276 -12.72 20.46 10.30
C ASP A 276 -13.74 19.43 10.80
N ASP A 277 -13.83 18.24 10.16
CA ASP A 277 -14.92 17.29 10.41
C ASP A 277 -14.45 15.98 11.02
N LEU A 278 -13.27 15.48 10.62
CA LEU A 278 -12.67 14.25 11.14
C LEU A 278 -11.59 14.56 12.18
N TYR A 279 -11.30 15.84 12.43
CA TYR A 279 -10.31 16.32 13.40
C TYR A 279 -8.92 15.72 13.19
N ALA A 280 -8.57 15.47 11.93
CA ALA A 280 -7.32 14.83 11.50
C ALA A 280 -6.43 15.84 10.77
N ASP A 281 -5.34 16.27 11.42
CA ASP A 281 -4.36 17.17 10.81
C ASP A 281 -3.25 16.39 10.10
N ILE A 282 -3.59 15.86 8.93
CA ILE A 282 -2.68 15.05 8.11
C ILE A 282 -1.40 15.81 7.76
N LEU A 283 -1.49 17.14 7.51
CA LEU A 283 -0.33 17.93 7.17
C LEU A 283 0.64 18.04 8.34
N LEU A 284 0.14 18.20 9.55
CA LEU A 284 0.97 18.18 10.76
C LEU A 284 1.72 16.84 10.88
N TRP A 285 1.02 15.73 10.68
CA TRP A 285 1.61 14.40 10.82
C TRP A 285 2.71 14.14 9.80
N LEU A 286 2.52 14.58 8.54
CA LEU A 286 3.55 14.54 7.50
C LEU A 286 4.74 15.45 7.83
N LYS A 287 4.50 16.70 8.21
CA LYS A 287 5.52 17.69 8.60
C LYS A 287 6.36 17.21 9.78
N LYS A 288 5.74 16.57 10.77
CA LYS A 288 6.42 16.00 11.95
C LYS A 288 7.10 14.64 11.68
N GLY A 289 6.83 14.02 10.52
CA GLY A 289 7.35 12.70 10.19
C GLY A 289 6.75 11.57 11.04
N TRP A 290 5.54 11.77 11.57
CA TRP A 290 4.84 10.75 12.34
C TRP A 290 4.27 9.65 11.45
N ILE A 291 3.99 9.95 10.19
CA ILE A 291 3.54 8.99 9.18
C ILE A 291 4.51 8.95 8.01
N ASP A 292 4.59 7.80 7.35
CA ASP A 292 5.54 7.52 6.28
C ASP A 292 4.92 7.68 4.89
N TYR A 293 3.62 7.52 4.78
CA TYR A 293 2.89 7.74 3.53
C TYR A 293 1.43 8.10 3.77
N VAL A 294 0.84 8.70 2.76
CA VAL A 294 -0.61 8.94 2.70
C VAL A 294 -1.20 8.33 1.45
N THR A 295 -2.44 7.84 1.59
CA THR A 295 -3.23 7.32 0.47
C THR A 295 -4.58 8.05 0.43
N PRO A 296 -4.62 9.34 0.05
CA PRO A 296 -5.87 10.09 0.02
C PRO A 296 -6.88 9.42 -0.89
N GLN A 297 -8.12 9.27 -0.39
CA GLN A 297 -9.21 8.55 -1.07
C GLN A 297 -9.83 9.44 -2.15
N LEU A 298 -9.15 9.60 -3.29
CA LEU A 298 -9.63 10.39 -4.42
C LEU A 298 -10.65 9.57 -5.24
N TYR A 299 -11.75 9.18 -4.59
CA TYR A 299 -12.84 8.40 -5.21
C TYR A 299 -13.74 9.28 -6.07
N LEU A 300 -13.13 10.08 -6.92
CA LEU A 300 -13.73 11.14 -7.71
C LEU A 300 -13.37 10.96 -9.18
N GLU A 301 -14.24 11.40 -10.05
CA GLU A 301 -13.94 11.44 -11.48
C GLU A 301 -13.12 12.67 -11.86
N ILE A 302 -12.38 12.57 -12.95
CA ILE A 302 -11.72 13.71 -13.58
C ILE A 302 -12.81 14.70 -14.03
N GLY A 303 -12.62 16.00 -13.74
CA GLY A 303 -13.56 17.04 -14.11
C GLY A 303 -14.81 17.16 -13.21
N HIS A 304 -14.83 16.54 -12.01
CA HIS A 304 -15.93 16.68 -11.07
C HIS A 304 -16.12 18.14 -10.61
N ASP A 305 -17.31 18.67 -10.67
CA ASP A 305 -17.62 20.11 -10.52
C ASP A 305 -17.14 20.75 -9.20
N LYS A 306 -17.30 20.05 -8.07
CA LYS A 306 -17.03 20.59 -6.73
C LYS A 306 -15.68 20.20 -6.17
N ILE A 307 -15.24 18.98 -6.48
CA ILE A 307 -14.04 18.33 -5.93
C ILE A 307 -13.37 17.52 -7.02
N ALA A 308 -12.78 18.19 -8.03
CA ALA A 308 -12.16 17.54 -9.16
C ALA A 308 -10.93 16.71 -8.76
N TYR A 309 -10.83 15.49 -9.29
CA TYR A 309 -9.73 14.57 -9.07
C TYR A 309 -8.37 15.25 -9.33
N GLU A 310 -8.22 15.91 -10.47
CA GLU A 310 -6.96 16.54 -10.90
C GLU A 310 -6.52 17.70 -9.98
N LYS A 311 -7.47 18.45 -9.40
CA LYS A 311 -7.16 19.52 -8.45
C LYS A 311 -6.65 18.96 -7.13
N LEU A 312 -7.25 17.89 -6.65
CA LEU A 312 -6.83 17.23 -5.42
C LEU A 312 -5.52 16.48 -5.61
N LEU A 313 -5.32 15.83 -6.76
CA LEU A 313 -4.04 15.19 -7.11
C LEU A 313 -2.89 16.21 -7.08
N ASP A 314 -3.06 17.36 -7.75
CA ASP A 314 -2.09 18.46 -7.72
C ASP A 314 -1.84 18.96 -6.30
N TRP A 315 -2.90 19.14 -5.51
CA TRP A 315 -2.79 19.60 -4.13
C TRP A 315 -2.00 18.60 -3.26
N TRP A 316 -2.33 17.32 -3.28
CA TRP A 316 -1.62 16.29 -2.51
C TRP A 316 -0.16 16.13 -2.97
N SER A 317 0.12 16.26 -4.26
CA SER A 317 1.49 16.21 -4.78
C SER A 317 2.40 17.29 -4.19
N ARG A 318 1.85 18.49 -3.90
CA ARG A 318 2.58 19.62 -3.30
C ARG A 318 2.70 19.52 -1.78
N HIS A 319 1.91 18.66 -1.13
CA HIS A 319 1.87 18.50 0.32
C HIS A 319 2.41 17.14 0.80
N SER A 320 3.35 16.54 0.06
CA SER A 320 3.99 15.28 0.43
C SER A 320 4.98 15.39 1.59
N TYR A 321 5.58 16.57 1.77
CA TYR A 321 6.65 16.83 2.76
C TYR A 321 7.77 15.77 2.74
N GLY A 322 8.12 15.28 1.55
CA GLY A 322 9.16 14.26 1.34
C GLY A 322 8.76 12.84 1.72
N LYS A 323 7.48 12.60 1.99
CA LYS A 323 6.90 11.27 2.22
C LYS A 323 6.24 10.75 0.95
N ASN A 324 5.96 9.44 0.91
CA ASN A 324 5.26 8.85 -0.23
C ASN A 324 3.78 9.25 -0.26
N VAL A 325 3.30 9.57 -1.46
CA VAL A 325 1.88 9.81 -1.74
C VAL A 325 1.41 8.74 -2.73
N TYR A 326 0.46 7.93 -2.33
CA TYR A 326 -0.22 6.96 -3.18
C TYR A 326 -1.67 7.39 -3.35
N ILE A 327 -2.21 7.39 -4.56
CA ILE A 327 -3.57 7.86 -4.78
C ILE A 327 -4.56 6.71 -4.64
N GLY A 328 -5.58 6.90 -3.80
CA GLY A 328 -6.70 5.99 -3.66
C GLY A 328 -7.72 6.16 -4.78
N HIS A 329 -8.02 5.09 -5.52
CA HIS A 329 -8.99 5.07 -6.62
C HIS A 329 -10.25 4.32 -6.23
N GLY A 330 -11.42 4.95 -6.41
CA GLY A 330 -12.73 4.37 -6.10
C GLY A 330 -13.30 3.52 -7.24
N ILE A 331 -12.59 2.47 -7.65
CA ILE A 331 -12.97 1.63 -8.80
C ILE A 331 -14.33 0.94 -8.64
N TYR A 332 -14.84 0.78 -7.40
CA TYR A 332 -16.16 0.23 -7.10
C TYR A 332 -17.32 1.08 -7.67
N ARG A 333 -17.04 2.33 -8.07
CA ARG A 333 -18.00 3.24 -8.67
C ARG A 333 -18.31 2.91 -10.14
N ALA A 334 -17.48 2.08 -10.78
CA ALA A 334 -17.73 1.60 -12.14
C ALA A 334 -19.09 0.90 -12.25
N GLY A 335 -19.85 1.22 -13.29
CA GLY A 335 -21.23 0.73 -13.45
C GLY A 335 -22.29 1.48 -12.61
N GLY A 336 -21.87 2.49 -11.84
CA GLY A 336 -22.75 3.35 -11.04
C GLY A 336 -23.44 4.46 -11.86
N LYS A 337 -24.03 5.43 -11.13
CA LYS A 337 -24.80 6.53 -11.75
C LYS A 337 -23.90 7.65 -12.29
N GLU A 338 -22.66 7.75 -11.83
CA GLU A 338 -21.72 8.81 -12.19
C GLU A 338 -21.13 8.51 -13.57
N LYS A 339 -21.32 9.41 -14.53
CA LYS A 339 -20.94 9.17 -15.94
C LYS A 339 -19.44 8.94 -16.15
N GLY A 340 -18.58 9.68 -15.42
CA GLY A 340 -17.14 9.53 -15.53
C GLY A 340 -16.65 8.13 -15.17
N TRP A 341 -17.24 7.48 -14.16
CA TRP A 341 -16.87 6.13 -13.77
C TRP A 341 -17.33 5.03 -14.74
N ASN A 342 -18.17 5.37 -15.72
CA ASN A 342 -18.58 4.48 -16.81
C ASN A 342 -17.73 4.68 -18.09
N ASP A 343 -16.82 5.67 -18.09
CA ASP A 343 -15.84 5.84 -19.16
C ASP A 343 -14.70 4.81 -19.01
N VAL A 344 -14.45 4.05 -20.06
CA VAL A 344 -13.35 3.05 -20.11
C VAL A 344 -11.99 3.69 -19.86
N ASN A 345 -11.84 4.97 -20.19
CA ASN A 345 -10.60 5.73 -20.04
C ASN A 345 -10.43 6.35 -18.64
N GLN A 346 -11.45 6.36 -17.81
CA GLN A 346 -11.40 7.05 -16.51
C GLN A 346 -10.20 6.59 -15.67
N LEU A 347 -10.03 5.30 -15.42
CA LEU A 347 -8.89 4.78 -14.67
C LEU A 347 -7.57 4.93 -15.45
N PRO A 348 -7.49 4.57 -16.75
CA PRO A 348 -6.32 4.86 -17.57
C PRO A 348 -5.84 6.31 -17.49
N ASP A 349 -6.74 7.27 -17.57
CA ASP A 349 -6.37 8.69 -17.56
C ASP A 349 -5.98 9.18 -16.16
N GLN A 350 -6.57 8.65 -15.11
CA GLN A 350 -6.10 8.87 -13.74
C GLN A 350 -4.65 8.38 -13.55
N ILE A 351 -4.32 7.17 -14.04
CA ILE A 351 -2.96 6.61 -13.97
C ILE A 351 -1.97 7.46 -14.79
N LYS A 352 -2.32 7.85 -16.02
CA LYS A 352 -1.48 8.74 -16.83
C LYS A 352 -1.25 10.08 -16.14
N LEU A 353 -2.29 10.64 -15.54
CA LEU A 353 -2.23 11.95 -14.90
C LEU A 353 -1.34 11.91 -13.66
N LEU A 354 -1.52 10.93 -12.77
CA LEU A 354 -0.70 10.85 -11.54
C LEU A 354 0.80 10.67 -11.84
N ARG A 355 1.16 9.97 -12.93
CA ARG A 355 2.56 9.77 -13.35
C ARG A 355 3.26 11.06 -13.81
N ARG A 356 2.51 12.16 -14.01
CA ARG A 356 3.08 13.49 -14.29
C ARG A 356 3.58 14.21 -13.04
N TYR A 357 3.23 13.71 -11.85
CA TYR A 357 3.60 14.31 -10.58
C TYR A 357 4.70 13.50 -9.90
N PRO A 358 5.95 13.98 -9.88
CA PRO A 358 7.08 13.22 -9.32
C PRO A 358 6.96 12.93 -7.82
N ASN A 359 6.13 13.70 -7.10
CA ASN A 359 5.86 13.50 -5.68
C ASN A 359 4.69 12.53 -5.42
N VAL A 360 4.15 11.89 -6.47
CA VAL A 360 3.12 10.86 -6.37
C VAL A 360 3.72 9.55 -6.87
N GLN A 361 3.83 8.55 -5.98
CA GLN A 361 4.59 7.35 -6.25
C GLN A 361 3.71 6.13 -6.55
N GLY A 362 2.42 6.29 -6.77
CA GLY A 362 1.57 5.18 -7.17
C GLY A 362 0.10 5.27 -6.78
N SER A 363 -0.55 4.11 -6.81
CA SER A 363 -1.99 3.95 -6.72
C SER A 363 -2.38 2.88 -5.71
N VAL A 364 -3.57 3.03 -5.11
CA VAL A 364 -4.24 1.98 -4.33
C VAL A 364 -5.71 1.91 -4.73
N TYR A 365 -6.23 0.72 -4.96
CA TYR A 365 -7.57 0.50 -5.52
C TYR A 365 -8.56 -0.01 -4.49
N PHE A 366 -9.67 0.68 -4.32
CA PHE A 366 -10.76 0.22 -3.46
C PHE A 366 -11.92 -0.33 -4.32
N SER A 367 -12.18 -1.64 -4.29
CA SER A 367 -11.50 -2.67 -3.51
C SER A 367 -11.32 -3.94 -4.35
N SER A 368 -10.70 -4.95 -3.75
CA SER A 368 -10.30 -6.20 -4.39
C SER A 368 -11.40 -6.87 -5.21
N LYS A 369 -12.61 -7.05 -4.66
CA LYS A 369 -13.71 -7.73 -5.36
C LYS A 369 -14.18 -7.04 -6.64
N THR A 370 -13.88 -5.76 -6.78
CA THR A 370 -14.26 -5.02 -7.98
C THR A 370 -13.53 -5.57 -9.21
N PHE A 371 -12.29 -6.00 -9.03
CA PHE A 371 -11.49 -6.62 -10.09
C PHE A 371 -12.05 -7.96 -10.58
N ASP A 372 -12.83 -8.69 -9.76
CA ASP A 372 -13.45 -9.98 -10.17
C ASP A 372 -14.36 -9.81 -11.41
N LYS A 373 -14.91 -8.61 -11.60
CA LYS A 373 -15.83 -8.29 -12.71
C LYS A 373 -15.15 -7.65 -13.92
N ASN A 374 -13.85 -7.39 -13.88
CA ASN A 374 -13.13 -6.65 -14.91
C ASN A 374 -13.89 -5.39 -15.38
N PRO A 375 -14.25 -4.45 -14.46
CA PRO A 375 -15.11 -3.32 -14.82
C PRO A 375 -14.45 -2.48 -15.90
N ASN A 376 -15.20 -2.10 -16.93
CA ASN A 376 -14.74 -1.30 -18.08
C ASN A 376 -13.49 -1.87 -18.79
N GLY A 377 -13.14 -3.15 -18.62
CA GLY A 377 -11.92 -3.76 -19.14
C GLY A 377 -10.63 -3.26 -18.47
N TRP A 378 -10.72 -2.75 -17.25
CA TRP A 378 -9.57 -2.16 -16.56
C TRP A 378 -8.51 -3.20 -16.16
N ASN A 379 -8.87 -4.45 -15.85
CA ASN A 379 -7.88 -5.51 -15.61
C ASN A 379 -7.01 -5.71 -16.86
N ASP A 380 -7.65 -5.80 -18.04
CA ASP A 380 -6.94 -5.97 -19.31
C ASP A 380 -6.04 -4.76 -19.61
N SER A 381 -6.54 -3.57 -19.32
CA SER A 381 -5.78 -2.32 -19.44
C SER A 381 -4.54 -2.30 -18.53
N LEU A 382 -4.67 -2.74 -17.28
CA LEU A 382 -3.53 -2.86 -16.36
C LEU A 382 -2.53 -3.90 -16.86
N GLN A 383 -2.98 -5.12 -17.14
CA GLN A 383 -2.13 -6.24 -17.55
C GLN A 383 -1.37 -5.97 -18.87
N ASN A 384 -2.05 -5.41 -19.84
CA ASN A 384 -1.49 -5.28 -21.19
C ASN A 384 -0.78 -3.93 -21.44
N ASN A 385 -1.08 -2.90 -20.64
CA ASN A 385 -0.59 -1.55 -20.85
C ASN A 385 0.10 -0.96 -19.61
N TYR A 386 -0.69 -0.57 -18.59
CA TYR A 386 -0.19 0.30 -17.52
C TYR A 386 0.70 -0.41 -16.50
N TYR A 387 0.47 -1.71 -16.25
CA TYR A 387 1.22 -2.54 -15.30
C TYR A 387 1.79 -3.79 -15.97
N LYS A 388 1.98 -3.72 -17.27
CA LYS A 388 2.50 -4.83 -18.09
C LYS A 388 3.85 -5.37 -17.58
N TYR A 389 4.69 -4.49 -17.09
CA TYR A 389 6.00 -4.84 -16.55
C TYR A 389 5.99 -4.71 -15.02
N PRO A 390 6.77 -5.52 -14.30
CA PRO A 390 6.93 -5.37 -12.86
C PRO A 390 7.39 -3.95 -12.50
N ALA A 391 7.03 -3.45 -11.32
CA ALA A 391 7.58 -2.24 -10.77
C ALA A 391 8.10 -2.53 -9.36
N LEU A 392 9.21 -1.89 -9.02
CA LEU A 392 9.77 -1.91 -7.68
C LEU A 392 9.01 -0.94 -6.78
N LEU A 393 9.00 -1.22 -5.49
CA LEU A 393 8.40 -0.33 -4.51
C LEU A 393 9.25 0.93 -4.34
N PRO A 394 8.63 2.10 -4.12
CA PRO A 394 9.35 3.34 -3.89
C PRO A 394 10.24 3.27 -2.66
N PRO A 395 11.50 3.75 -2.72
CA PRO A 395 12.41 3.72 -1.59
C PRO A 395 11.98 4.68 -0.47
N MET A 396 12.21 4.26 0.78
CA MET A 396 11.88 5.01 2.00
C MET A 396 13.11 5.78 2.54
N ARG A 397 13.55 6.79 1.80
CA ARG A 397 14.79 7.53 2.07
C ARG A 397 14.84 8.20 3.45
N TRP A 398 13.70 8.58 4.01
CA TRP A 398 13.61 9.20 5.34
C TRP A 398 13.76 8.20 6.50
N LEU A 399 13.50 6.90 6.27
CA LEU A 399 13.73 5.85 7.26
C LEU A 399 15.18 5.40 7.24
N ASP A 400 15.71 5.24 6.05
CA ASP A 400 17.07 4.79 5.80
C ASP A 400 17.46 5.03 4.34
N ASN A 401 18.57 5.73 4.10
CA ASN A 401 19.01 6.07 2.75
C ASN A 401 20.17 5.19 2.25
N GLU A 402 20.57 4.15 3.00
CA GLU A 402 21.63 3.26 2.55
C GLU A 402 21.12 2.22 1.55
N LYS A 403 21.85 2.07 0.47
CA LYS A 403 21.64 0.98 -0.48
C LYS A 403 22.29 -0.31 0.05
N PRO A 404 21.73 -1.48 -0.22
CA PRO A 404 22.44 -2.73 0.00
C PRO A 404 23.64 -2.84 -0.95
N TRP A 405 24.64 -3.64 -0.59
CA TRP A 405 25.69 -4.06 -1.50
C TRP A 405 25.11 -4.96 -2.59
N PRO A 406 25.64 -4.91 -3.84
CA PRO A 406 25.23 -5.82 -4.90
C PRO A 406 25.39 -7.28 -4.48
N PRO A 407 24.54 -8.20 -4.96
CA PRO A 407 24.69 -9.62 -4.64
C PRO A 407 25.97 -10.21 -5.25
N ILE A 408 26.53 -11.22 -4.58
CA ILE A 408 27.58 -12.05 -5.14
C ILE A 408 26.92 -13.07 -6.06
N VAL A 409 27.41 -13.10 -7.30
CA VAL A 409 26.91 -14.04 -8.32
C VAL A 409 28.05 -14.98 -8.70
N GLU A 410 27.90 -16.26 -8.37
CA GLU A 410 28.83 -17.31 -8.75
C GLU A 410 28.20 -18.15 -9.85
N ARG A 411 29.02 -18.62 -10.77
CA ARG A 411 28.56 -19.48 -11.84
C ARG A 411 29.08 -20.90 -11.67
N THR A 412 28.26 -21.85 -12.08
CA THR A 412 28.67 -23.23 -12.32
C THR A 412 28.16 -23.65 -13.69
N LEU A 413 29.05 -24.21 -14.53
CA LEU A 413 28.64 -24.86 -15.77
C LEU A 413 28.26 -26.29 -15.39
N SER A 414 26.99 -26.66 -15.61
CA SER A 414 26.56 -28.03 -15.34
C SER A 414 26.74 -28.96 -16.53
N ASN A 415 26.70 -28.41 -17.75
CA ASN A 415 27.05 -29.03 -19.02
C ASN A 415 27.14 -27.95 -20.10
N ASP A 416 27.46 -28.30 -21.37
CA ASP A 416 27.63 -27.34 -22.47
C ASP A 416 26.35 -26.53 -22.82
N SER A 417 25.22 -26.87 -22.23
CA SER A 417 23.91 -26.28 -22.58
C SER A 417 23.19 -25.59 -21.42
N ILE A 418 23.66 -25.73 -20.19
CA ILE A 418 22.99 -25.17 -18.99
C ILE A 418 23.96 -24.38 -18.14
N ILE A 419 23.64 -23.10 -17.92
CA ILE A 419 24.31 -22.29 -16.90
C ILE A 419 23.48 -22.29 -15.63
N GLN A 420 24.17 -22.50 -14.54
CA GLN A 420 23.64 -22.30 -13.20
C GLN A 420 24.36 -21.11 -12.56
N LEU A 421 23.57 -20.12 -12.17
CA LEU A 421 24.03 -18.99 -11.36
C LEU A 421 23.60 -19.22 -9.92
N THR A 422 24.54 -19.13 -9.01
CA THR A 422 24.27 -19.09 -7.58
C THR A 422 24.39 -17.64 -7.11
N VAL A 423 23.28 -17.08 -6.65
CA VAL A 423 23.17 -15.71 -6.16
C VAL A 423 23.13 -15.72 -4.64
N ARG A 424 24.00 -14.97 -3.98
CA ARG A 424 24.08 -14.88 -2.52
C ARG A 424 24.14 -13.42 -2.07
N PRO A 425 23.61 -13.08 -0.87
CA PRO A 425 23.80 -11.76 -0.31
C PRO A 425 25.30 -11.51 -0.08
N ASP A 426 25.76 -10.29 -0.34
CA ASP A 426 27.11 -9.88 0.02
C ASP A 426 27.23 -9.84 1.56
N PRO A 427 28.28 -10.44 2.16
CA PRO A 427 28.49 -10.43 3.62
C PRO A 427 28.62 -9.04 4.24
N ARG A 428 28.94 -8.02 3.44
CA ARG A 428 28.96 -6.62 3.88
C ARG A 428 27.59 -6.04 4.14
N ASN A 429 26.51 -6.69 3.68
CA ASN A 429 25.14 -6.29 4.00
C ASN A 429 24.86 -6.57 5.48
N HIS A 430 24.84 -5.51 6.30
CA HIS A 430 24.43 -5.59 7.70
C HIS A 430 22.91 -5.60 7.87
N ARG A 431 22.19 -5.45 6.78
CA ARG A 431 20.71 -5.37 6.73
C ARG A 431 20.16 -6.52 5.93
N GLU A 432 18.94 -6.88 6.28
CA GLU A 432 18.20 -7.94 5.61
C GLU A 432 17.86 -7.55 4.16
N ILE A 433 18.16 -8.43 3.22
CA ILE A 433 17.69 -8.35 1.84
C ILE A 433 16.24 -8.80 1.81
N LYS A 434 15.40 -8.04 1.13
CA LYS A 434 13.99 -8.32 0.94
C LYS A 434 13.77 -9.27 -0.24
N TYR A 435 14.38 -8.94 -1.39
CA TYR A 435 14.34 -9.74 -2.62
C TYR A 435 15.47 -9.35 -3.57
N TYR A 436 15.63 -10.12 -4.64
CA TYR A 436 16.53 -9.81 -5.76
C TYR A 436 15.74 -9.48 -7.02
N VAL A 437 16.32 -8.62 -7.86
CA VAL A 437 15.77 -8.28 -9.17
C VAL A 437 16.70 -8.79 -10.26
N VAL A 438 16.16 -9.62 -11.14
CA VAL A 438 16.88 -10.15 -12.30
C VAL A 438 16.47 -9.35 -13.53
N TYR A 439 17.43 -8.68 -14.14
CA TYR A 439 17.26 -7.98 -15.41
C TYR A 439 17.77 -8.83 -16.56
N GLN A 440 17.04 -8.83 -17.66
CA GLN A 440 17.40 -9.53 -18.89
C GLN A 440 17.37 -8.55 -20.07
N TYR A 441 18.47 -8.47 -20.78
CA TYR A 441 18.66 -7.57 -21.92
C TYR A 441 19.09 -8.38 -23.14
N ALA A 442 18.68 -7.94 -24.37
CA ALA A 442 19.31 -8.42 -25.58
C ALA A 442 20.77 -7.94 -25.63
N ALA A 443 21.67 -8.77 -26.15
CA ALA A 443 23.10 -8.52 -26.11
C ALA A 443 23.54 -7.25 -26.86
N ASP A 444 22.77 -6.85 -27.87
CA ASP A 444 22.96 -5.65 -28.68
C ASP A 444 22.39 -4.37 -28.05
N SER A 445 21.73 -4.48 -26.88
CA SER A 445 21.19 -3.33 -26.18
C SER A 445 22.31 -2.41 -25.68
N HIS A 446 22.21 -1.11 -25.95
CA HIS A 446 23.14 -0.11 -25.44
C HIS A 446 23.08 0.00 -23.91
N THR A 447 24.24 0.04 -23.26
CA THR A 447 24.41 -0.09 -21.80
C THR A 447 23.97 1.13 -20.98
N GLU A 448 23.74 2.28 -21.60
CA GLU A 448 23.49 3.56 -20.90
C GLU A 448 22.14 3.63 -20.15
N THR A 449 21.24 2.68 -20.36
CA THR A 449 19.89 2.66 -19.77
C THR A 449 19.65 1.49 -18.82
N PHE A 450 20.66 0.70 -18.51
CA PHE A 450 20.51 -0.47 -17.64
C PHE A 450 19.99 -0.08 -16.24
N GLY A 451 19.00 -0.83 -15.78
CA GLY A 451 18.42 -0.68 -14.46
C GLY A 451 17.34 0.42 -14.33
N ASN A 452 17.07 1.24 -15.35
CA ASN A 452 16.07 2.30 -15.26
C ASN A 452 14.74 1.98 -16.00
N ILE A 453 14.72 0.91 -16.79
CA ILE A 453 13.57 0.56 -17.65
C ILE A 453 12.93 -0.73 -17.13
N PRO A 454 11.66 -0.68 -16.65
CA PRO A 454 10.98 -1.83 -16.03
C PRO A 454 10.78 -3.01 -16.98
N LYS A 455 10.71 -2.79 -18.30
CA LYS A 455 10.56 -3.88 -19.30
C LYS A 455 11.69 -4.90 -19.27
N PHE A 456 12.83 -4.54 -18.68
CA PHE A 456 13.98 -5.44 -18.56
C PHE A 456 13.98 -6.25 -17.26
N ILE A 457 13.07 -5.98 -16.32
CA ILE A 457 12.88 -6.83 -15.15
C ILE A 457 12.22 -8.13 -15.62
N SER A 458 13.02 -9.21 -15.67
CA SER A 458 12.51 -10.52 -16.06
C SER A 458 11.85 -11.23 -14.89
N ARG A 459 12.37 -11.07 -13.67
CA ARG A 459 11.78 -11.65 -12.46
C ARG A 459 12.22 -10.93 -11.18
N ILE A 460 11.37 -11.01 -10.16
CA ILE A 460 11.66 -10.65 -8.77
C ILE A 460 11.71 -11.97 -7.99
N VAL A 461 12.81 -12.21 -7.26
CA VAL A 461 13.07 -13.46 -6.53
C VAL A 461 13.02 -13.19 -5.03
N THR A 462 12.05 -13.77 -4.33
CA THR A 462 11.74 -13.54 -2.91
C THR A 462 12.48 -14.50 -1.96
N GLU A 463 13.70 -14.88 -2.31
CA GLU A 463 14.57 -15.76 -1.54
C GLU A 463 15.74 -14.95 -0.95
N PRO A 464 15.58 -14.25 0.19
CA PRO A 464 16.55 -13.27 0.69
C PRO A 464 17.90 -13.88 1.05
N LYS A 465 17.97 -15.17 1.33
CA LYS A 465 19.22 -15.89 1.63
C LYS A 465 20.02 -16.26 0.39
N GLY A 466 19.47 -16.02 -0.80
CA GLY A 466 20.06 -16.38 -2.09
C GLY A 466 19.29 -17.45 -2.83
N PHE A 467 19.54 -17.57 -4.11
CA PHE A 467 18.79 -18.46 -5.01
C PHE A 467 19.71 -19.02 -6.11
N GLN A 468 19.21 -19.99 -6.83
CA GLN A 468 19.84 -20.53 -8.04
C GLN A 468 18.99 -20.19 -9.26
N LEU A 469 19.64 -19.69 -10.30
CA LEU A 469 19.04 -19.44 -11.60
C LEU A 469 19.64 -20.42 -12.60
N GLN A 470 18.79 -21.20 -13.26
CA GLN A 470 19.20 -22.07 -14.37
C GLN A 470 18.62 -21.50 -15.65
N GLU A 471 19.50 -21.32 -16.65
CA GLU A 471 19.11 -20.90 -17.98
C GLU A 471 19.62 -21.92 -18.99
N SER A 472 18.72 -22.41 -19.82
CA SER A 472 19.05 -23.31 -20.93
C SER A 472 19.30 -22.50 -22.19
N LEU A 473 20.32 -22.89 -22.98
CA LEU A 473 20.48 -22.39 -24.33
C LEU A 473 19.33 -22.87 -25.18
N SER A 474 18.39 -21.99 -25.52
CA SER A 474 17.42 -22.28 -26.56
C SER A 474 18.13 -22.26 -27.93
N SER A 475 17.71 -23.12 -28.85
CA SER A 475 18.22 -23.19 -30.24
C SER A 475 17.88 -21.93 -31.07
N GLU A 476 17.20 -20.96 -30.50
CA GLU A 476 16.88 -19.68 -31.15
C GLU A 476 17.98 -18.65 -30.89
N HIS A 477 18.37 -17.95 -31.93
CA HIS A 477 19.53 -17.08 -32.06
C HIS A 477 19.52 -15.80 -31.24
N PHE A 478 19.30 -15.85 -29.91
CA PHE A 478 19.30 -14.67 -29.07
C PHE A 478 20.40 -14.72 -28.01
N SER A 479 21.21 -13.67 -27.98
CA SER A 479 22.19 -13.42 -26.91
C SER A 479 21.56 -12.51 -25.85
N TYR A 480 21.61 -12.91 -24.56
CA TYR A 480 21.08 -12.13 -23.45
C TYR A 480 22.17 -11.77 -22.44
N ARG A 481 22.00 -10.62 -21.82
CA ARG A 481 22.75 -10.22 -20.62
C ARG A 481 21.83 -10.27 -19.42
N TYR A 482 22.33 -10.86 -18.35
CA TYR A 482 21.64 -10.89 -17.07
C TYR A 482 22.39 -10.01 -16.07
N LEU A 483 21.69 -9.12 -15.40
CA LEU A 483 22.20 -8.30 -14.31
C LEU A 483 21.30 -8.52 -13.10
N ILE A 484 21.88 -8.59 -11.92
CA ILE A 484 21.14 -8.88 -10.69
C ILE A 484 21.43 -7.79 -9.67
N THR A 485 20.36 -7.32 -9.00
CA THR A 485 20.45 -6.39 -7.88
C THR A 485 19.79 -6.98 -6.64
N ALA A 486 20.16 -6.46 -5.48
CA ALA A 486 19.51 -6.75 -4.21
C ALA A 486 18.66 -5.55 -3.77
N VAL A 487 17.52 -5.80 -3.17
CA VAL A 487 16.64 -4.78 -2.60
C VAL A 487 16.50 -5.00 -1.11
N GLY A 488 16.78 -3.97 -0.31
CA GLY A 488 16.68 -4.02 1.15
C GLY A 488 15.25 -3.78 1.67
N LYS A 489 15.04 -3.99 2.96
CA LYS A 489 13.75 -3.71 3.64
C LYS A 489 13.34 -2.22 3.58
N ASN A 490 14.25 -1.31 3.26
CA ASN A 490 13.99 0.11 2.99
C ASN A 490 13.59 0.41 1.53
N ASN A 491 13.36 -0.63 0.72
CA ASN A 491 13.07 -0.58 -0.72
C ASN A 491 14.17 0.10 -1.57
N HIS A 492 15.39 0.30 -1.02
CA HIS A 492 16.53 0.71 -1.83
C HIS A 492 17.11 -0.49 -2.57
N GLU A 493 17.35 -0.27 -3.86
CA GLU A 493 18.02 -1.22 -4.74
C GLU A 493 19.53 -0.97 -4.73
N SER A 494 20.31 -2.03 -4.72
CA SER A 494 21.77 -1.97 -4.87
C SER A 494 22.18 -1.46 -6.26
N ASP A 495 23.44 -1.17 -6.40
CA ASP A 495 24.05 -1.09 -7.72
C ASP A 495 24.04 -2.49 -8.39
N LEU A 496 24.32 -2.56 -9.68
CA LEU A 496 24.30 -3.81 -10.43
C LEU A 496 25.42 -4.76 -9.94
N SER A 497 25.16 -6.08 -10.01
CA SER A 497 26.21 -7.07 -9.75
C SER A 497 27.38 -6.89 -10.73
N GLU A 498 28.61 -7.18 -10.28
CA GLU A 498 29.82 -7.05 -11.11
C GLU A 498 29.86 -8.02 -12.30
N ILE A 499 28.98 -9.01 -12.36
CA ILE A 499 28.99 -10.06 -13.38
C ILE A 499 27.81 -9.86 -14.32
N ALA A 500 28.08 -9.41 -15.52
CA ALA A 500 27.16 -9.49 -16.65
C ALA A 500 27.41 -10.80 -17.42
N ILE A 501 26.35 -11.51 -17.77
CA ILE A 501 26.44 -12.78 -18.46
C ILE A 501 25.92 -12.57 -19.88
N LEU A 502 26.76 -12.86 -20.84
CA LEU A 502 26.40 -12.87 -22.24
C LEU A 502 26.20 -14.32 -22.70
N VAL A 503 25.02 -14.60 -23.23
CA VAL A 503 24.70 -15.88 -23.87
C VAL A 503 24.76 -15.65 -25.38
N GLN A 504 25.73 -16.27 -26.06
CA GLN A 504 25.83 -16.16 -27.52
C GLN A 504 25.21 -17.37 -28.24
N PRO A 505 24.65 -17.17 -29.44
CA PRO A 505 24.26 -18.28 -30.29
C PRO A 505 25.51 -19.03 -30.74
N GLY A 506 25.54 -20.36 -30.58
CA GLY A 506 26.63 -21.20 -31.06
C GLY A 506 27.63 -21.70 -30.04
N GLY A 507 27.35 -21.57 -28.73
CA GLY A 507 27.96 -22.45 -27.74
C GLY A 507 29.19 -21.98 -27.00
N LYS A 508 29.53 -20.69 -26.96
CA LYS A 508 30.55 -20.16 -26.03
C LYS A 508 29.98 -19.04 -25.18
N TRP A 509 30.14 -19.18 -23.85
CA TRP A 509 29.75 -18.19 -22.88
C TRP A 509 30.90 -17.18 -22.70
N GLU A 510 30.62 -15.92 -22.88
CA GLU A 510 31.55 -14.84 -22.57
C GLU A 510 31.03 -14.03 -21.37
N PHE A 511 31.95 -13.65 -20.49
CA PHE A 511 31.64 -12.95 -19.27
C PHE A 511 32.33 -11.61 -19.27
N TYR A 512 31.57 -10.57 -19.01
CA TYR A 512 32.09 -9.22 -18.87
C TYR A 512 31.80 -8.70 -17.47
N LYS A 513 32.76 -7.96 -16.90
CA LYS A 513 32.44 -7.04 -15.81
C LYS A 513 31.75 -5.84 -16.41
N PRO A 514 30.67 -5.31 -15.78
CA PRO A 514 30.01 -4.09 -16.21
C PRO A 514 30.95 -2.88 -16.16
#